data_7477727e6547f468101ccc8b9702fc2f
#
_entry.id   7477727e6547f468101ccc8b9702fc2f
#
_cell.length_a   1.000
_cell.length_b   1.000
_cell.length_c   1.000
_cell.angle_alpha   90.00
_cell.angle_beta   90.00
_cell.angle_gamma   90.00
#
_symmetry.space_group_name_H-M   'P 1'
#
loop_
_entity.id
_entity.type
_entity.pdbx_description
1 polymer ?
#
loop_
_entity_poly.entity_id
_entity_poly.type
_entity_poly.pdbx_seq_one_letter_code
_entity_poly.pdbx_strand_id
1 'polypeptide(L)' 'MKRFIYRVQDLLAERGEVLNDLQRGVGVQRKTLYKGPKRKQTIAAIAYYLGMDADELVAGTDAEEIWNTDTSEY' A
#
# COMPACT_ATOMS: atom_id res chain seq x y z
N MET A 1 8.21 6.59 12.34
CA MET A 1 7.40 5.71 11.51
C MET A 1 7.28 6.29 10.10
N LYS A 2 7.55 5.49 9.10
CA LYS A 2 7.50 5.95 7.72
C LYS A 2 6.07 5.99 7.21
N ARG A 3 5.73 7.00 6.43
CA ARG A 3 4.40 7.05 5.84
C ARG A 3 4.29 6.01 4.72
N PHE A 4 3.12 5.38 4.64
CA PHE A 4 2.87 4.35 3.65
C PHE A 4 3.15 4.81 2.22
N ILE A 5 2.74 6.05 1.90
CA ILE A 5 2.94 6.56 0.55
C ILE A 5 4.43 6.60 0.15
N TYR A 6 5.30 6.93 1.09
CA TYR A 6 6.73 6.97 0.79
C TYR A 6 7.29 5.57 0.56
N ARG A 7 6.81 4.61 1.34
CA ARG A 7 7.21 3.23 1.13
C ARG A 7 6.82 2.76 -0.27
N VAL A 8 5.58 3.07 -0.68
CA VAL A 8 5.09 2.69 -1.99
C VAL A 8 5.90 3.38 -3.09
N GLN A 9 6.18 4.66 -2.93
CA GLN A 9 6.97 5.40 -3.92
C GLN A 9 8.36 4.81 -4.07
N ASP A 10 9.00 4.43 -2.97
CA ASP A 10 10.32 3.82 -3.02
C ASP A 10 10.28 2.51 -3.81
N LEU A 11 9.26 1.68 -3.55
CA LEU A 11 9.15 0.39 -4.23
C LEU A 11 8.86 0.57 -5.71
N LEU A 12 8.04 1.56 -6.06
CA LEU A 12 7.75 1.83 -7.46
C LEU A 12 9.00 2.33 -8.18
N ALA A 13 9.78 3.18 -7.51
CA ALA A 13 11.02 3.69 -8.11
C ALA A 13 11.98 2.56 -8.43
N GLU A 14 12.04 1.55 -7.58
CA GLU A 14 12.89 0.39 -7.84
C GLU A 14 12.46 -0.37 -9.09
N ARG A 15 11.19 -0.27 -9.44
CA ARG A 15 10.63 -0.91 -10.64
C ARG A 15 10.65 0.00 -11.85
N GLY A 16 11.11 1.24 -11.68
CA GLY A 16 11.07 2.21 -12.77
C GLY A 16 9.67 2.73 -13.06
N GLU A 17 8.80 2.73 -12.04
CA GLU A 17 7.41 3.14 -12.18
C GLU A 17 7.10 4.34 -11.31
N VAL A 18 5.95 4.97 -11.58
CA VAL A 18 5.46 6.11 -10.81
C VAL A 18 4.07 5.81 -10.27
N LEU A 19 3.57 6.70 -9.41
CA LEU A 19 2.26 6.49 -8.79
C LEU A 19 1.13 6.32 -9.79
N ASN A 20 1.20 6.99 -10.93
CA ASN A 20 0.17 6.84 -11.96
C ASN A 20 0.05 5.40 -12.43
N ASP A 21 1.17 4.70 -12.53
CA ASP A 21 1.15 3.30 -12.96
C ASP A 21 0.42 2.45 -11.94
N LEU A 22 0.69 2.69 -10.68
CA LEU A 22 0.03 1.96 -9.61
C LEU A 22 -1.47 2.25 -9.59
N GLN A 23 -1.83 3.52 -9.74
CA GLN A 23 -3.23 3.91 -9.74
C GLN A 23 -4.00 3.20 -10.85
N ARG A 24 -3.41 3.10 -12.02
CA ARG A 24 -4.06 2.42 -13.12
C ARG A 24 -4.14 0.91 -12.90
N GLY A 25 -3.09 0.34 -12.34
CA GLY A 25 -3.04 -1.10 -12.14
C GLY A 25 -3.96 -1.58 -11.02
N VAL A 26 -4.12 -0.78 -9.98
CA VAL A 26 -4.90 -1.16 -8.81
C VAL A 26 -6.29 -0.52 -8.80
N GLY A 27 -6.44 0.63 -9.44
CA GLY A 27 -7.70 1.34 -9.44
C GLY A 27 -7.94 2.14 -8.16
N VAL A 28 -6.86 2.53 -7.49
CA VAL A 28 -6.95 3.29 -6.24
C VAL A 28 -6.74 4.78 -6.53
N GLN A 29 -7.43 5.61 -5.78
CA GLN A 29 -7.31 7.06 -5.94
C GLN A 29 -6.05 7.57 -5.26
N ARG A 30 -5.43 8.60 -5.86
CA ARG A 30 -4.24 9.21 -5.29
C ARG A 30 -4.49 9.72 -3.88
N LYS A 31 -5.66 10.30 -3.65
CA LYS A 31 -6.04 10.80 -2.35
C LYS A 31 -5.97 9.71 -1.29
N THR A 32 -6.45 8.53 -1.62
CA THR A 32 -6.41 7.39 -0.71
C THR A 32 -4.98 7.02 -0.38
N LEU A 33 -4.09 7.05 -1.38
CA LEU A 33 -2.69 6.72 -1.17
C LEU A 33 -2.02 7.73 -0.23
N TYR A 34 -2.28 9.02 -0.44
CA TYR A 34 -1.64 10.05 0.39
C TYR A 34 -2.17 10.09 1.81
N LYS A 35 -3.45 9.82 2.00
CA LYS A 35 -4.03 9.75 3.33
C LYS A 35 -3.71 8.45 4.05
N GLY A 36 -3.33 7.45 3.29
CA GLY A 36 -3.08 6.13 3.80
C GLY A 36 -4.33 5.26 3.66
N PRO A 37 -4.14 4.03 3.21
CA PRO A 37 -5.28 3.12 3.03
C PRO A 37 -5.87 2.77 4.38
N LYS A 38 -7.20 2.63 4.42
CA LYS A 38 -7.90 2.29 5.65
C LYS A 38 -8.43 0.87 5.64
N ARG A 39 -8.35 0.21 4.50
CA ARG A 39 -8.88 -1.14 4.34
C ARG A 39 -7.77 -2.11 3.98
N LYS A 40 -7.85 -3.29 4.56
CA LYS A 40 -6.89 -4.34 4.23
C LYS A 40 -6.93 -4.71 2.76
N GLN A 41 -8.11 -4.65 2.15
CA GLN A 41 -8.25 -4.96 0.73
C GLN A 41 -7.38 -4.05 -0.13
N THR A 42 -7.33 -2.77 0.19
CA THR A 42 -6.52 -1.81 -0.56
C THR A 42 -5.05 -2.15 -0.41
N ILE A 43 -4.63 -2.44 0.81
CA ILE A 43 -3.24 -2.82 1.07
C ILE A 43 -2.88 -4.10 0.31
N ALA A 44 -3.75 -5.08 0.36
CA ALA A 44 -3.52 -6.36 -0.31
C ALA A 44 -3.42 -6.17 -1.83
N ALA A 45 -4.27 -5.33 -2.39
CA ALA A 45 -4.25 -5.07 -3.83
C ALA A 45 -2.94 -4.41 -4.26
N ILE A 46 -2.46 -3.46 -3.46
CA ILE A 46 -1.20 -2.78 -3.75
C ILE A 46 -0.04 -3.77 -3.64
N ALA A 47 -0.05 -4.61 -2.59
CA ALA A 47 0.98 -5.62 -2.43
C ALA A 47 1.00 -6.58 -3.60
N TYR A 48 -0.17 -6.99 -4.05
CA TYR A 48 -0.29 -7.91 -5.18
C TYR A 48 0.30 -7.26 -6.44
N TYR A 49 -0.01 -6.01 -6.66
CA TYR A 49 0.55 -5.28 -7.82
C TYR A 49 2.07 -5.24 -7.76
N LEU A 50 2.61 -5.02 -6.56
CA LEU A 50 4.06 -4.92 -6.37
C LEU A 50 4.74 -6.28 -6.30
N GLY A 51 3.98 -7.36 -6.27
CA GLY A 51 4.54 -8.71 -6.23
C GLY A 51 5.19 -9.06 -4.91
N MET A 52 4.66 -8.55 -3.81
CA MET A 52 5.22 -8.81 -2.48
C MET A 52 4.10 -9.08 -1.48
N ASP A 53 4.47 -9.59 -0.31
CA ASP A 53 3.50 -9.82 0.73
C ASP A 53 3.08 -8.51 1.37
N ALA A 54 1.81 -8.43 1.77
CA ALA A 54 1.31 -7.24 2.42
C ALA A 54 2.04 -6.95 3.73
N ASP A 55 2.42 -8.00 4.45
CA ASP A 55 3.21 -7.84 5.69
C ASP A 55 4.50 -7.08 5.43
N GLU A 56 5.19 -7.43 4.35
CA GLU A 56 6.42 -6.75 3.98
C GLU A 56 6.15 -5.31 3.54
N LEU A 57 5.07 -5.13 2.81
CA LEU A 57 4.74 -3.81 2.27
C LEU A 57 4.52 -2.81 3.39
N VAL A 58 3.78 -3.20 4.43
CA VAL A 58 3.41 -2.27 5.49
C VAL A 58 4.44 -2.19 6.62
N ALA A 59 5.41 -3.07 6.66
CA ALA A 59 6.38 -3.13 7.76
C ALA A 59 7.05 -1.77 7.96
N GLY A 60 6.99 -1.25 9.19
CA GLY A 60 7.60 0.02 9.52
C GLY A 60 6.86 1.24 9.03
N THR A 61 5.67 1.08 8.50
CA THR A 61 4.86 2.20 8.01
C THR A 61 3.66 2.44 8.91
N ASP A 62 2.99 3.55 8.68
CA ASP A 62 1.77 3.87 9.43
C ASP A 62 0.59 2.99 9.02
N ALA A 63 0.73 2.19 7.98
CA ALA A 63 -0.32 1.24 7.58
C ALA A 63 -0.16 -0.11 8.25
N GLU A 64 0.95 -0.34 8.94
CA GLU A 64 1.20 -1.62 9.61
C GLU A 64 0.13 -1.93 10.63
N GLU A 65 -0.28 -0.92 11.39
CA GLU A 65 -1.30 -1.10 12.39
C GLU A 65 -2.63 -1.53 11.78
N ILE A 66 -2.97 -0.92 10.65
CA ILE A 66 -4.21 -1.28 9.95
C ILE A 66 -4.15 -2.73 9.49
N TRP A 67 -3.05 -3.14 8.93
CA TRP A 67 -2.89 -4.50 8.43
C TRP A 67 -2.95 -5.52 9.54
N ASN A 68 -2.35 -5.19 10.68
CA ASN A 68 -2.27 -6.12 11.80
C ASN A 68 -3.49 -6.11 12.71
N THR A 69 -4.42 -5.18 12.50
CA THR A 69 -5.65 -5.14 13.29
C THR A 69 -6.51 -6.32 12.89
N ASP A 70 -6.91 -7.10 13.88
CA ASP A 70 -7.79 -8.21 13.62
C ASP A 70 -9.22 -7.73 13.55
N THR A 71 -9.69 -7.55 12.34
CA THR A 71 -11.06 -7.15 12.13
C THR A 71 -11.78 -8.35 11.57
N SER A 72 -12.47 -9.03 12.39
CA SER A 72 -13.10 -10.28 11.99
C SER A 72 -14.26 -10.11 11.03
N GLU A 73 -14.46 -8.93 10.53
CA GLU A 73 -15.60 -8.64 9.67
C GLU A 73 -15.43 -9.11 8.26
N TYR A 74 -14.51 -9.93 8.00
CA TYR A 74 -14.46 -10.31 6.64
C TYR A 74 -14.05 -11.71 6.42
#